data_5729e0aaf553a33a597fcd1a935a2d91
#
_entry.id   5729e0aaf553a33a597fcd1a935a2d91
#
_cell.length_a   1.000
_cell.length_b   1.000
_cell.length_c   1.000
_cell.angle_alpha   90.00
_cell.angle_beta   90.00
_cell.angle_gamma   90.00
#
_symmetry.space_group_name_H-M   'P 1'
#
loop_
_entity.id
_entity.type
_entity.pdbx_description
1 polymer ?
#
loop_
_entity_poly.entity_id
_entity_poly.type
_entity_poly.pdbx_seq_one_letter_code
_entity_poly.pdbx_strand_id
1 'polypeptide(L)'
;MKIAEFISAKAMEHMRLEISESGGNEVFFRGIPDGEGIVSEVEVIARGNSSSVAALLNMMRKNEVIIHNHPSGVLIPSDEDVNISSMYGEVGGASYIVNNAVDDIYVIVPLKEFIKIDIDEYFGENGVIHKNFGKFEVRREQYEMAKSIENSMNENKKLIVEAGTGTGKTIAYLLPTLLYAIENNLKVIVSTNTINLQEQLVNKDIPLLKKIINEDFNYQIVKGRGNYLCKRKLYNIDVTEKETDTEEEKTEKNIIRNLIDWDKNVTRTGDRNELKYEISNSIWEKVNSEVDMCKGVKCPHYSKCHFFKARKNVADATLLIVNHHMFFADLAIRNQTGFYTNYSILPNYDIVVFDEAHNIEDTARNYFTFETSKISFGRLMGNIYNRRVVNSSNGGAIIRLMTYLNESLSSEEYEKVDELKEDAIAELNVFYDKGIDIFDKLIYLFSENNDNREIKIKIDKQKMRSNKAFREVMEINSQFKESYGNLVIRINKFLNTVSNYNLEDKEGFLFEFSRYYERLKQYYK
;
A
#
# COMPACT_ATOMS: atom_id res chain seq x y z
N MET A 1 4.66 -42.18 -7.23
CA MET A 1 5.30 -41.18 -8.17
C MET A 1 6.79 -41.24 -7.92
N LYS A 2 7.64 -40.98 -8.93
CA LYS A 2 9.08 -40.93 -8.67
C LYS A 2 9.41 -39.58 -8.07
N ILE A 3 9.91 -39.52 -6.87
CA ILE A 3 10.22 -38.26 -6.17
C ILE A 3 11.16 -37.34 -6.97
N ALA A 4 12.04 -37.90 -7.78
CA ALA A 4 12.97 -37.17 -8.64
C ALA A 4 12.28 -36.34 -9.75
N GLU A 5 10.99 -36.55 -10.02
CA GLU A 5 10.18 -35.74 -10.93
C GLU A 5 9.70 -34.44 -10.26
N PHE A 6 9.78 -34.34 -8.93
CA PHE A 6 9.29 -33.22 -8.15
C PHE A 6 10.37 -32.48 -7.37
N ILE A 7 11.44 -33.21 -6.95
CA ILE A 7 12.48 -32.67 -6.06
C ILE A 7 13.85 -33.10 -6.57
N SER A 8 14.77 -32.15 -6.71
CA SER A 8 16.14 -32.42 -7.16
C SER A 8 16.94 -33.23 -6.14
N ALA A 9 17.96 -33.96 -6.60
CA ALA A 9 18.84 -34.77 -5.74
C ALA A 9 19.48 -33.91 -4.63
N LYS A 10 19.90 -32.67 -4.94
CA LYS A 10 20.49 -31.75 -3.98
C LYS A 10 19.50 -31.34 -2.90
N ALA A 11 18.27 -31.02 -3.26
CA ALA A 11 17.21 -30.64 -2.31
C ALA A 11 16.82 -31.84 -1.43
N MET A 12 16.71 -33.05 -2.00
CA MET A 12 16.45 -34.28 -1.22
C MET A 12 17.54 -34.57 -0.18
N GLU A 13 18.81 -34.36 -0.55
CA GLU A 13 19.94 -34.55 0.39
C GLU A 13 19.89 -33.56 1.55
N HIS A 14 19.59 -32.28 1.26
CA HIS A 14 19.43 -31.25 2.28
C HIS A 14 18.25 -31.58 3.23
N MET A 15 17.11 -32.01 2.69
CA MET A 15 15.96 -32.39 3.50
C MET A 15 16.26 -33.58 4.42
N ARG A 16 16.97 -34.63 3.94
CA ARG A 16 17.40 -35.77 4.75
C ARG A 16 18.26 -35.36 5.93
N LEU A 17 19.20 -34.45 5.70
CA LEU A 17 20.08 -33.92 6.74
C LEU A 17 19.25 -33.21 7.83
N GLU A 18 18.39 -32.31 7.46
CA GLU A 18 17.57 -31.52 8.37
C GLU A 18 16.57 -32.36 9.17
N ILE A 19 15.95 -33.37 8.53
CA ILE A 19 15.09 -34.36 9.21
C ILE A 19 15.88 -35.20 10.21
N SER A 20 17.09 -35.65 9.84
CA SER A 20 17.98 -36.39 10.73
C SER A 20 18.40 -35.54 11.94
N GLU A 21 18.78 -34.28 11.74
CA GLU A 21 19.15 -33.35 12.82
C GLU A 21 17.97 -33.07 13.77
N SER A 22 16.73 -33.16 13.26
CA SER A 22 15.51 -33.04 14.06
C SER A 22 15.12 -34.33 14.78
N GLY A 23 15.97 -35.37 14.75
CA GLY A 23 15.69 -36.66 15.35
C GLY A 23 14.56 -37.41 14.66
N GLY A 24 14.30 -37.17 13.40
CA GLY A 24 13.21 -37.75 12.62
C GLY A 24 11.82 -37.19 12.92
N ASN A 25 11.74 -36.09 13.69
CA ASN A 25 10.49 -35.37 13.91
C ASN A 25 10.05 -34.64 12.64
N GLU A 26 8.82 -34.15 12.66
CA GLU A 26 8.25 -33.39 11.55
C GLU A 26 8.99 -32.07 11.31
N VAL A 27 9.40 -31.85 10.07
CA VAL A 27 10.08 -30.65 9.60
C VAL A 27 9.31 -30.09 8.41
N PHE A 28 9.00 -28.81 8.44
CA PHE A 28 8.39 -28.11 7.33
C PHE A 28 9.43 -27.35 6.53
N PHE A 29 9.40 -27.54 5.22
CA PHE A 29 10.30 -26.91 4.26
C PHE A 29 9.52 -26.02 3.31
N ARG A 30 10.14 -24.93 2.91
CA ARG A 30 9.79 -24.11 1.77
C ARG A 30 10.63 -24.57 0.58
N GLY A 31 10.03 -25.13 -0.42
CA GLY A 31 10.67 -25.56 -1.65
C GLY A 31 10.56 -24.47 -2.73
N ILE A 32 11.68 -24.17 -3.37
CA ILE A 32 11.77 -23.23 -4.47
C ILE A 32 12.00 -24.03 -5.76
N PRO A 33 11.01 -24.07 -6.68
CA PRO A 33 11.16 -24.78 -7.94
C PRO A 33 12.02 -24.01 -8.93
N ASP A 34 12.67 -24.74 -9.83
CA ASP A 34 13.35 -24.19 -10.99
C ASP A 34 12.39 -23.91 -12.17
N GLY A 35 12.94 -23.58 -13.34
CA GLY A 35 12.16 -23.30 -14.57
C GLY A 35 11.45 -24.51 -15.16
N GLU A 36 11.73 -25.74 -14.68
CA GLU A 36 11.07 -26.99 -15.06
C GLU A 36 10.03 -27.46 -14.03
N GLY A 37 9.85 -26.68 -12.94
CA GLY A 37 8.91 -27.01 -11.86
C GLY A 37 9.46 -28.01 -10.84
N ILE A 38 10.75 -28.34 -10.91
CA ILE A 38 11.41 -29.24 -9.95
C ILE A 38 11.94 -28.42 -8.77
N VAL A 39 11.62 -28.80 -7.55
CA VAL A 39 12.15 -28.15 -6.34
C VAL A 39 13.67 -28.31 -6.30
N SER A 40 14.39 -27.24 -6.56
CA SER A 40 15.85 -27.20 -6.65
C SER A 40 16.52 -26.74 -5.37
N GLU A 41 15.82 -25.93 -4.55
CA GLU A 41 16.28 -25.41 -3.26
C GLU A 41 15.20 -25.58 -2.21
N VAL A 42 15.63 -25.84 -0.94
CA VAL A 42 14.73 -25.95 0.21
C VAL A 42 15.27 -25.16 1.39
N GLU A 43 14.37 -24.54 2.13
CA GLU A 43 14.63 -23.82 3.39
C GLU A 43 13.76 -24.41 4.50
N VAL A 44 14.32 -24.64 5.68
CA VAL A 44 13.53 -25.05 6.85
C VAL A 44 12.75 -23.84 7.38
N ILE A 45 11.43 -23.99 7.49
CA ILE A 45 10.53 -22.94 7.97
C ILE A 45 9.95 -23.23 9.36
N ALA A 46 9.81 -24.50 9.73
CA ALA A 46 9.41 -24.90 11.08
C ALA A 46 9.87 -26.32 11.42
N ARG A 47 9.99 -26.60 12.71
CA ARG A 47 10.28 -27.93 13.27
C ARG A 47 9.30 -28.22 14.40
N GLY A 48 8.65 -29.39 14.35
CA GLY A 48 7.71 -29.87 15.38
C GLY A 48 6.35 -29.17 15.38
N ASN A 49 5.33 -29.81 15.89
CA ASN A 49 3.92 -29.43 16.12
C ASN A 49 3.17 -28.51 15.16
N SER A 50 1.97 -28.95 14.80
CA SER A 50 0.96 -28.30 13.95
C SER A 50 0.57 -26.85 14.34
N SER A 51 0.82 -26.41 15.56
CA SER A 51 0.57 -25.03 16.00
C SER A 51 1.53 -24.00 15.37
N SER A 52 2.64 -24.42 14.79
CA SER A 52 3.56 -23.56 14.02
C SER A 52 3.04 -23.22 12.62
N VAL A 53 2.05 -23.92 12.14
CA VAL A 53 1.53 -23.87 10.76
C VAL A 53 0.84 -22.56 10.43
N ALA A 54 0.15 -21.94 11.38
CA ALA A 54 -0.50 -20.63 11.16
C ALA A 54 0.52 -19.50 10.85
N ALA A 55 1.76 -19.62 11.35
CA ALA A 55 2.84 -18.70 11.01
C ALA A 55 3.41 -18.96 9.59
N LEU A 56 3.28 -20.19 9.08
CA LEU A 56 3.77 -20.59 7.76
C LEU A 56 2.97 -19.95 6.62
N LEU A 57 1.66 -19.74 6.80
CA LEU A 57 0.79 -19.12 5.80
C LEU A 57 1.25 -17.73 5.37
N ASN A 58 1.92 -17.00 6.26
CA ASN A 58 2.41 -15.65 5.99
C ASN A 58 3.78 -15.62 5.26
N MET A 59 4.49 -16.75 5.19
CA MET A 59 5.85 -16.84 4.65
C MET A 59 5.89 -17.38 3.21
N MET A 60 4.84 -18.07 2.77
CA MET A 60 4.79 -18.70 1.45
C MET A 60 4.42 -17.73 0.34
N ARG A 61 5.06 -17.92 -0.80
CA ARG A 61 4.79 -17.16 -2.03
C ARG A 61 4.11 -18.06 -3.06
N LYS A 62 3.46 -17.44 -4.01
CA LYS A 62 2.93 -18.14 -5.18
C LYS A 62 4.06 -18.89 -5.90
N ASN A 63 3.76 -20.07 -6.42
CA ASN A 63 4.71 -20.97 -7.11
C ASN A 63 5.83 -21.52 -6.22
N GLU A 64 5.69 -21.48 -4.92
CA GLU A 64 6.55 -22.20 -3.99
C GLU A 64 5.85 -23.47 -3.50
N VAL A 65 6.62 -24.40 -2.98
CA VAL A 65 6.10 -25.69 -2.52
C VAL A 65 6.29 -25.80 -1.02
N ILE A 66 5.22 -26.07 -0.29
CA ILE A 66 5.35 -26.51 1.10
C ILE A 66 5.62 -28.01 1.10
N ILE A 67 6.66 -28.43 1.81
CA ILE A 67 7.00 -29.83 1.94
C ILE A 67 7.17 -30.16 3.42
N HIS A 68 6.57 -31.24 3.89
CA HIS A 68 6.85 -31.75 5.23
C HIS A 68 7.01 -33.25 5.22
N ASN A 69 7.75 -33.78 6.20
CA ASN A 69 7.89 -35.19 6.35
C ASN A 69 6.89 -35.76 7.37
N HIS A 70 6.38 -36.92 7.10
CA HIS A 70 5.64 -37.71 8.08
C HIS A 70 6.57 -38.71 8.81
N PRO A 71 6.82 -38.50 10.13
CA PRO A 71 7.70 -39.39 10.92
C PRO A 71 7.26 -40.85 10.92
N SER A 72 5.97 -41.10 10.79
CA SER A 72 5.40 -42.46 10.71
C SER A 72 5.72 -43.20 9.42
N GLY A 73 6.21 -42.48 8.37
CA GLY A 73 6.38 -42.99 7.02
C GLY A 73 5.09 -43.17 6.22
N VAL A 74 3.93 -42.85 6.80
CA VAL A 74 2.65 -42.89 6.11
C VAL A 74 2.45 -41.55 5.41
N LEU A 75 2.34 -41.55 4.06
CA LEU A 75 2.23 -40.35 3.26
C LEU A 75 0.78 -39.86 3.06
N ILE A 76 -0.21 -40.54 3.64
CA ILE A 76 -1.62 -40.11 3.54
C ILE A 76 -1.78 -38.81 4.33
N PRO A 77 -2.30 -37.74 3.70
CA PRO A 77 -2.49 -36.46 4.36
C PRO A 77 -3.53 -36.60 5.50
N SER A 78 -3.31 -35.90 6.60
CA SER A 78 -4.32 -35.66 7.63
C SER A 78 -5.34 -34.60 7.18
N ASP A 79 -6.45 -34.46 7.90
CA ASP A 79 -7.42 -33.38 7.63
C ASP A 79 -6.80 -31.99 7.77
N GLU A 80 -5.82 -31.84 8.67
CA GLU A 80 -5.06 -30.60 8.87
C GLU A 80 -4.17 -30.31 7.66
N ASP A 81 -3.48 -31.31 7.11
CA ASP A 81 -2.67 -31.18 5.91
C ASP A 81 -3.51 -30.78 4.70
N VAL A 82 -4.68 -31.37 4.55
CA VAL A 82 -5.61 -31.04 3.47
C VAL A 82 -6.10 -29.59 3.59
N ASN A 83 -6.46 -29.16 4.80
CA ASN A 83 -6.92 -27.77 5.04
C ASN A 83 -5.81 -26.76 4.73
N ILE A 84 -4.60 -26.99 5.21
CA ILE A 84 -3.44 -26.14 4.96
C ILE A 84 -3.12 -26.11 3.47
N SER A 85 -3.07 -27.28 2.84
CA SER A 85 -2.78 -27.41 1.41
C SER A 85 -3.83 -26.74 0.53
N SER A 86 -5.10 -26.77 0.93
CA SER A 86 -6.18 -26.04 0.24
C SER A 86 -5.94 -24.52 0.30
N MET A 87 -5.60 -23.99 1.49
CA MET A 87 -5.28 -22.57 1.65
C MET A 87 -4.07 -22.15 0.81
N TYR A 88 -3.05 -23.02 0.68
CA TYR A 88 -1.90 -22.78 -0.20
C TYR A 88 -2.27 -22.83 -1.68
N GLY A 89 -3.09 -23.80 -2.06
CA GLY A 89 -3.59 -23.93 -3.42
C GLY A 89 -4.34 -22.68 -3.89
N GLU A 90 -5.15 -22.07 -3.00
CA GLU A 90 -5.87 -20.83 -3.29
C GLU A 90 -4.93 -19.64 -3.58
N VAL A 91 -3.76 -19.60 -2.94
CA VAL A 91 -2.74 -18.56 -3.22
C VAL A 91 -1.74 -18.97 -4.29
N GLY A 92 -1.93 -20.13 -4.94
CA GLY A 92 -1.10 -20.61 -6.05
C GLY A 92 0.19 -21.31 -5.62
N GLY A 93 0.25 -21.84 -4.40
CA GLY A 93 1.32 -22.70 -3.91
C GLY A 93 1.04 -24.18 -4.12
N ALA A 94 2.07 -25.02 -4.02
CA ALA A 94 1.96 -26.47 -4.04
C ALA A 94 2.23 -27.09 -2.65
N SER A 95 1.81 -28.33 -2.42
CA SER A 95 2.01 -29.01 -1.14
C SER A 95 2.34 -30.48 -1.33
N TYR A 96 3.46 -30.92 -0.73
CA TYR A 96 3.96 -32.27 -0.82
C TYR A 96 4.22 -32.84 0.58
N ILE A 97 4.00 -34.15 0.72
CA ILE A 97 4.41 -34.94 1.89
C ILE A 97 5.51 -35.90 1.47
N VAL A 98 6.54 -36.03 2.27
CA VAL A 98 7.62 -36.99 2.07
C VAL A 98 7.80 -37.87 3.31
N ASN A 99 8.43 -39.06 3.16
CA ASN A 99 8.87 -39.86 4.28
C ASN A 99 10.24 -39.34 4.82
N ASN A 100 10.68 -39.84 5.98
CA ASN A 100 11.95 -39.41 6.58
C ASN A 100 13.18 -39.74 5.73
N ALA A 101 13.11 -40.74 4.87
CA ALA A 101 14.18 -41.10 3.94
C ALA A 101 14.21 -40.22 2.69
N VAL A 102 13.18 -39.40 2.49
CA VAL A 102 12.98 -38.55 1.30
C VAL A 102 13.21 -39.37 0.02
N ASP A 103 12.58 -40.53 -0.05
CA ASP A 103 12.63 -41.42 -1.22
C ASP A 103 11.22 -41.74 -1.76
N ASP A 104 10.18 -41.33 -1.04
CA ASP A 104 8.79 -41.38 -1.48
C ASP A 104 8.05 -40.07 -1.23
N ILE A 105 7.04 -39.77 -2.06
CA ILE A 105 6.33 -38.49 -2.09
C ILE A 105 4.83 -38.68 -2.33
N TYR A 106 4.03 -37.88 -1.64
CA TYR A 106 2.61 -37.65 -1.93
C TYR A 106 2.36 -36.18 -2.28
N VAL A 107 1.79 -35.94 -3.43
CA VAL A 107 1.44 -34.59 -3.92
C VAL A 107 -0.01 -34.31 -3.54
N ILE A 108 -0.23 -33.40 -2.58
CA ILE A 108 -1.59 -32.97 -2.18
C ILE A 108 -2.11 -31.93 -3.18
N VAL A 109 -1.31 -30.89 -3.44
CA VAL A 109 -1.57 -29.86 -4.44
C VAL A 109 -0.37 -29.79 -5.37
N PRO A 110 -0.54 -30.09 -6.66
CA PRO A 110 0.57 -30.04 -7.62
C PRO A 110 1.00 -28.58 -7.89
N LEU A 111 2.27 -28.41 -8.24
CA LEU A 111 2.76 -27.14 -8.75
C LEU A 111 2.06 -26.82 -10.07
N LYS A 112 1.67 -25.55 -10.23
CA LYS A 112 1.07 -25.13 -11.49
C LYS A 112 2.12 -25.07 -12.58
N GLU A 113 1.93 -25.83 -13.65
CA GLU A 113 2.74 -25.70 -14.86
C GLU A 113 2.38 -24.39 -15.58
N PHE A 114 3.41 -23.66 -15.99
CA PHE A 114 3.22 -22.43 -16.76
C PHE A 114 3.38 -22.70 -18.25
N ILE A 115 2.44 -22.19 -19.02
CA ILE A 115 2.48 -22.22 -20.50
C ILE A 115 3.55 -21.23 -20.95
N LYS A 116 4.53 -21.72 -21.70
CA LYS A 116 5.58 -20.89 -22.31
C LYS A 116 5.00 -20.14 -23.50
N ILE A 117 5.46 -18.91 -23.69
CA ILE A 117 5.08 -18.08 -24.83
C ILE A 117 6.18 -18.07 -25.88
N ASP A 118 5.81 -17.74 -27.12
CA ASP A 118 6.71 -17.47 -28.22
C ASP A 118 6.34 -16.15 -28.90
N ILE A 119 7.23 -15.16 -28.83
CA ILE A 119 6.99 -13.83 -29.42
C ILE A 119 7.34 -13.78 -30.92
N ASP A 120 8.01 -14.78 -31.47
CA ASP A 120 8.40 -14.80 -32.89
C ASP A 120 7.17 -14.79 -33.80
N GLU A 121 6.04 -15.33 -33.32
CA GLU A 121 4.74 -15.24 -34.00
C GLU A 121 4.26 -13.79 -34.17
N TYR A 122 4.69 -12.90 -33.29
CA TYR A 122 4.27 -11.48 -33.27
C TYR A 122 5.26 -10.57 -33.99
N PHE A 123 6.56 -10.74 -33.78
CA PHE A 123 7.62 -9.84 -34.27
C PHE A 123 8.26 -10.30 -35.59
N GLY A 124 8.01 -11.52 -36.05
CA GLY A 124 8.59 -12.05 -37.30
C GLY A 124 8.16 -11.28 -38.56
N GLU A 125 8.87 -11.46 -39.65
CA GLU A 125 8.57 -10.81 -40.96
C GLU A 125 7.13 -11.04 -41.45
N ASN A 126 6.53 -12.16 -41.08
CA ASN A 126 5.13 -12.49 -41.34
C ASN A 126 4.28 -12.48 -40.05
N GLY A 127 4.79 -11.88 -38.99
CA GLY A 127 4.15 -11.84 -37.68
C GLY A 127 2.90 -10.99 -37.65
N VAL A 128 2.16 -11.13 -36.55
CA VAL A 128 0.89 -10.43 -36.32
C VAL A 128 1.04 -8.91 -36.41
N ILE A 129 2.16 -8.36 -35.92
CA ILE A 129 2.44 -6.92 -35.97
C ILE A 129 2.57 -6.44 -37.40
N HIS A 130 3.35 -7.14 -38.22
CA HIS A 130 3.55 -6.77 -39.62
C HIS A 130 2.26 -6.87 -40.46
N LYS A 131 1.46 -7.91 -40.24
CA LYS A 131 0.16 -8.09 -40.92
C LYS A 131 -0.85 -7.00 -40.60
N ASN A 132 -0.91 -6.55 -39.33
CA ASN A 132 -1.89 -5.57 -38.89
C ASN A 132 -1.45 -4.12 -39.09
N PHE A 133 -0.16 -3.86 -39.17
CA PHE A 133 0.42 -2.52 -39.24
C PHE A 133 1.51 -2.42 -40.30
N GLY A 134 1.22 -2.75 -41.57
CA GLY A 134 2.17 -2.86 -42.66
C GLY A 134 3.23 -1.77 -42.88
N LYS A 135 3.16 -0.68 -42.09
CA LYS A 135 4.18 0.37 -41.94
C LYS A 135 4.93 0.32 -40.61
N PHE A 136 4.64 -0.67 -39.74
CA PHE A 136 5.34 -0.82 -38.49
C PHE A 136 6.69 -1.49 -38.69
N GLU A 137 7.74 -0.73 -38.60
CA GLU A 137 9.11 -1.25 -38.69
C GLU A 137 9.51 -1.79 -37.31
N VAL A 138 9.64 -3.12 -37.23
CA VAL A 138 10.19 -3.77 -36.04
C VAL A 138 11.67 -3.45 -35.96
N ARG A 139 12.09 -2.77 -34.93
CA ARG A 139 13.51 -2.47 -34.69
C ARG A 139 14.18 -3.66 -34.02
N ARG A 140 15.40 -3.92 -34.41
CA ARG A 140 16.17 -5.05 -33.88
C ARG A 140 16.27 -5.00 -32.36
N GLU A 141 16.55 -3.83 -31.80
CA GLU A 141 16.66 -3.63 -30.33
C GLU A 141 15.33 -3.89 -29.62
N GLN A 142 14.21 -3.55 -30.27
CA GLN A 142 12.87 -3.81 -29.73
C GLN A 142 12.60 -5.32 -29.66
N TYR A 143 12.94 -6.05 -30.70
CA TYR A 143 12.80 -7.50 -30.73
C TYR A 143 13.73 -8.19 -29.74
N GLU A 144 15.02 -7.79 -29.66
CA GLU A 144 15.99 -8.36 -28.73
C GLU A 144 15.54 -8.15 -27.26
N MET A 145 14.98 -6.98 -26.94
CA MET A 145 14.39 -6.70 -25.64
C MET A 145 13.19 -7.61 -25.35
N ALA A 146 12.26 -7.72 -26.29
CA ALA A 146 11.08 -8.54 -26.14
C ALA A 146 11.44 -10.03 -25.97
N LYS A 147 12.43 -10.53 -26.72
CA LYS A 147 12.93 -11.92 -26.63
C LYS A 147 13.62 -12.20 -25.29
N SER A 148 14.35 -11.21 -24.76
CA SER A 148 14.96 -11.32 -23.43
C SER A 148 13.90 -11.41 -22.34
N ILE A 149 12.80 -10.70 -22.50
CA ILE A 149 11.67 -10.73 -21.55
C ILE A 149 10.93 -12.06 -21.65
N GLU A 150 10.64 -12.55 -22.86
CA GLU A 150 10.07 -13.88 -23.07
C GLU A 150 10.89 -14.96 -22.37
N ASN A 151 12.21 -15.00 -22.63
CA ASN A 151 13.11 -15.97 -21.99
C ASN A 151 13.07 -15.85 -20.46
N SER A 152 13.07 -14.61 -19.95
CA SER A 152 12.99 -14.35 -18.50
C SER A 152 11.68 -14.86 -17.89
N MET A 153 10.54 -14.67 -18.58
CA MET A 153 9.24 -15.18 -18.14
C MET A 153 9.19 -16.70 -18.18
N ASN A 154 9.60 -17.28 -19.31
CA ASN A 154 9.60 -18.73 -19.52
C ASN A 154 10.53 -19.48 -18.56
N GLU A 155 11.58 -18.83 -18.04
CA GLU A 155 12.56 -19.39 -17.10
C GLU A 155 12.36 -18.91 -15.65
N ASN A 156 11.31 -18.13 -15.38
CA ASN A 156 11.02 -17.53 -14.07
C ASN A 156 12.22 -16.73 -13.49
N LYS A 157 12.87 -15.93 -14.34
CA LYS A 157 14.04 -15.12 -13.96
C LYS A 157 13.69 -13.65 -13.81
N LYS A 158 14.52 -12.93 -13.02
CA LYS A 158 14.48 -11.48 -12.95
C LYS A 158 15.35 -10.89 -14.07
N LEU A 159 14.87 -9.84 -14.71
CA LEU A 159 15.55 -9.18 -15.83
C LEU A 159 15.69 -7.67 -15.56
N ILE A 160 16.85 -7.13 -15.86
CA ILE A 160 17.11 -5.69 -15.94
C ILE A 160 17.59 -5.39 -17.35
N VAL A 161 16.91 -4.45 -18.02
CA VAL A 161 17.22 -4.06 -19.40
C VAL A 161 17.46 -2.57 -19.47
N GLU A 162 18.51 -2.15 -20.13
CA GLU A 162 18.74 -0.78 -20.54
C GLU A 162 18.47 -0.65 -22.05
N ALA A 163 17.59 0.28 -22.43
CA ALA A 163 17.25 0.54 -23.81
C ALA A 163 17.13 2.05 -24.06
N GLY A 164 17.68 2.52 -25.17
CA GLY A 164 17.67 3.92 -25.56
C GLY A 164 16.25 4.50 -25.77
N THR A 165 16.15 5.83 -25.84
CA THR A 165 14.89 6.49 -26.19
C THR A 165 14.48 6.18 -27.63
N GLY A 166 13.18 6.01 -27.87
CA GLY A 166 12.67 5.76 -29.23
C GLY A 166 12.79 4.32 -29.74
N THR A 167 13.33 3.37 -28.97
CA THR A 167 13.42 1.94 -29.36
C THR A 167 12.07 1.22 -29.34
N GLY A 168 11.00 1.82 -28.84
CA GLY A 168 9.70 1.17 -28.69
C GLY A 168 9.60 0.27 -27.45
N LYS A 169 10.31 0.62 -26.36
CA LYS A 169 10.35 -0.11 -25.08
C LYS A 169 8.99 -0.61 -24.61
N THR A 170 7.97 0.24 -24.71
CA THR A 170 6.64 -0.06 -24.15
C THR A 170 6.05 -1.33 -24.78
N ILE A 171 6.05 -1.44 -26.10
CA ILE A 171 5.55 -2.63 -26.79
C ILE A 171 6.48 -3.83 -26.52
N ALA A 172 7.79 -3.60 -26.47
CA ALA A 172 8.77 -4.66 -26.21
C ALA A 172 8.59 -5.32 -24.84
N TYR A 173 8.16 -4.58 -23.80
CA TYR A 173 7.91 -5.20 -22.50
C TYR A 173 6.45 -5.61 -22.28
N LEU A 174 5.48 -4.84 -22.78
CA LEU A 174 4.07 -5.15 -22.53
C LEU A 174 3.59 -6.39 -23.29
N LEU A 175 4.01 -6.56 -24.55
CA LEU A 175 3.52 -7.67 -25.36
C LEU A 175 3.86 -9.03 -24.76
N PRO A 176 5.15 -9.40 -24.52
CA PRO A 176 5.46 -10.70 -23.94
C PRO A 176 4.89 -10.86 -22.53
N THR A 177 4.90 -9.81 -21.72
CA THR A 177 4.36 -9.87 -20.35
C THR A 177 2.87 -10.14 -20.35
N LEU A 178 2.09 -9.49 -21.23
CA LEU A 178 0.65 -9.71 -21.31
C LEU A 178 0.30 -11.07 -21.90
N LEU A 179 1.01 -11.51 -22.93
CA LEU A 179 0.81 -12.87 -23.50
C LEU A 179 1.02 -13.93 -22.41
N TYR A 180 2.16 -13.85 -21.69
CA TYR A 180 2.43 -14.79 -20.61
C TYR A 180 1.38 -14.72 -19.50
N ALA A 181 0.92 -13.52 -19.16
CA ALA A 181 -0.09 -13.33 -18.12
C ALA A 181 -1.46 -13.88 -18.52
N ILE A 182 -1.87 -13.68 -19.75
CA ILE A 182 -3.15 -14.16 -20.29
C ILE A 182 -3.16 -15.69 -20.32
N GLU A 183 -2.15 -16.31 -20.95
CA GLU A 183 -2.03 -17.76 -21.05
C GLU A 183 -2.01 -18.46 -19.68
N ASN A 184 -1.43 -17.80 -18.69
CA ASN A 184 -1.25 -18.37 -17.36
C ASN A 184 -2.26 -17.87 -16.32
N ASN A 185 -3.21 -17.02 -16.71
CA ASN A 185 -4.17 -16.36 -15.81
C ASN A 185 -3.47 -15.65 -14.65
N LEU A 186 -2.51 -14.79 -14.97
CA LEU A 186 -1.70 -14.02 -14.01
C LEU A 186 -2.11 -12.55 -14.02
N LYS A 187 -1.77 -11.85 -12.95
CA LYS A 187 -1.97 -10.42 -12.80
C LYS A 187 -0.65 -9.66 -12.90
N VAL A 188 -0.62 -8.66 -13.78
CA VAL A 188 0.54 -7.83 -14.07
C VAL A 188 0.38 -6.45 -13.45
N ILE A 189 1.44 -5.95 -12.84
CA ILE A 189 1.59 -4.53 -12.50
C ILE A 189 2.66 -3.91 -13.40
N VAL A 190 2.31 -2.83 -14.07
CA VAL A 190 3.27 -1.92 -14.69
C VAL A 190 3.36 -0.66 -13.84
N SER A 191 4.53 -0.47 -13.26
CA SER A 191 4.85 0.69 -12.44
C SER A 191 5.66 1.70 -13.25
N THR A 192 5.15 2.93 -13.39
CA THR A 192 5.80 4.02 -14.11
C THR A 192 6.18 5.16 -13.17
N ASN A 193 7.00 6.10 -13.62
CA ASN A 193 7.42 7.22 -12.78
C ASN A 193 6.31 8.27 -12.59
N THR A 194 5.54 8.59 -13.63
CA THR A 194 4.59 9.72 -13.62
C THR A 194 3.18 9.34 -14.07
N ILE A 195 2.20 10.17 -13.67
CA ILE A 195 0.81 10.02 -14.11
C ILE A 195 0.69 10.21 -15.62
N ASN A 196 1.48 11.10 -16.22
CA ASN A 196 1.45 11.33 -17.66
C ASN A 196 1.87 10.08 -18.46
N LEU A 197 2.87 9.32 -17.97
CA LEU A 197 3.26 8.05 -18.56
C LEU A 197 2.16 6.99 -18.43
N GLN A 198 1.44 6.96 -17.30
CA GLN A 198 0.27 6.08 -17.15
C GLN A 198 -0.80 6.40 -18.20
N GLU A 199 -1.09 7.68 -18.44
CA GLU A 199 -2.07 8.12 -19.43
C GLU A 199 -1.62 7.82 -20.87
N GLN A 200 -0.34 7.94 -21.16
CA GLN A 200 0.22 7.52 -22.44
C GLN A 200 0.02 6.03 -22.69
N LEU A 201 0.33 5.19 -21.70
CA LEU A 201 0.09 3.73 -21.80
C LEU A 201 -1.36 3.42 -22.14
N VAL A 202 -2.30 4.05 -21.45
CA VAL A 202 -3.73 3.79 -21.60
C VAL A 202 -4.30 4.33 -22.92
N ASN A 203 -3.87 5.53 -23.32
CA ASN A 203 -4.47 6.19 -24.49
C ASN A 203 -3.82 5.80 -25.82
N LYS A 204 -2.57 5.28 -25.79
CA LYS A 204 -1.81 4.97 -27.00
C LYS A 204 -1.41 3.50 -27.08
N ASP A 205 -0.71 3.00 -26.07
CA ASP A 205 -0.03 1.71 -26.18
C ASP A 205 -0.99 0.53 -25.97
N ILE A 206 -1.88 0.58 -25.00
CA ILE A 206 -2.88 -0.47 -24.76
C ILE A 206 -3.88 -0.64 -25.91
N PRO A 207 -4.45 0.45 -26.51
CA PRO A 207 -5.28 0.29 -27.70
C PRO A 207 -4.55 -0.36 -28.89
N LEU A 208 -3.25 -0.14 -29.02
CA LEU A 208 -2.42 -0.81 -30.02
C LEU A 208 -2.28 -2.30 -29.68
N LEU A 209 -1.94 -2.63 -28.43
CA LEU A 209 -1.81 -4.02 -27.97
C LEU A 209 -3.10 -4.81 -28.10
N LYS A 210 -4.26 -4.22 -27.81
CA LYS A 210 -5.57 -4.87 -28.02
C LYS A 210 -5.86 -5.23 -29.47
N LYS A 211 -5.20 -4.57 -30.44
CA LYS A 211 -5.28 -4.94 -31.85
C LYS A 211 -4.27 -6.02 -32.24
N ILE A 212 -3.17 -6.15 -31.50
CA ILE A 212 -2.13 -7.15 -31.72
C ILE A 212 -2.49 -8.47 -31.06
N ILE A 213 -2.92 -8.40 -29.78
CA ILE A 213 -3.34 -9.55 -28.98
C ILE A 213 -4.82 -9.79 -29.28
N ASN A 214 -5.13 -10.89 -29.95
CA ASN A 214 -6.50 -11.24 -30.33
C ASN A 214 -7.30 -11.84 -29.16
N GLU A 215 -6.92 -11.53 -27.95
CA GLU A 215 -7.57 -11.97 -26.71
C GLU A 215 -8.01 -10.78 -25.87
N ASP A 216 -9.11 -10.96 -25.15
CA ASP A 216 -9.66 -9.89 -24.30
C ASP A 216 -8.93 -9.88 -22.96
N PHE A 217 -8.40 -8.72 -22.58
CA PHE A 217 -7.83 -8.50 -21.27
C PHE A 217 -8.32 -7.17 -20.68
N ASN A 218 -8.54 -7.19 -19.37
CA ASN A 218 -8.96 -6.02 -18.63
C ASN A 218 -7.76 -5.28 -18.06
N TYR A 219 -7.79 -3.96 -18.12
CA TYR A 219 -6.77 -3.12 -17.53
C TYR A 219 -7.37 -2.00 -16.69
N GLN A 220 -6.64 -1.53 -15.69
CA GLN A 220 -7.07 -0.45 -14.83
C GLN A 220 -5.89 0.42 -14.41
N ILE A 221 -6.05 1.76 -14.50
CA ILE A 221 -5.15 2.69 -13.82
C ILE A 221 -5.52 2.71 -12.34
N VAL A 222 -4.51 2.54 -11.48
CA VAL A 222 -4.68 2.65 -10.03
C VAL A 222 -4.05 3.95 -9.56
N LYS A 223 -4.89 4.88 -9.16
CA LYS A 223 -4.47 6.17 -8.61
C LYS A 223 -4.66 6.22 -7.10
N GLY A 224 -3.88 7.06 -6.44
CA GLY A 224 -4.03 7.35 -5.03
C GLY A 224 -5.42 7.90 -4.70
N ARG A 225 -5.92 7.58 -3.54
CA ARG A 225 -7.24 7.99 -3.04
C ARG A 225 -7.47 9.50 -3.17
N GLY A 226 -6.44 10.32 -2.89
CA GLY A 226 -6.50 11.77 -3.00
C GLY A 226 -6.76 12.33 -4.40
N ASN A 227 -6.67 11.49 -5.46
CA ASN A 227 -7.05 11.89 -6.82
C ASN A 227 -8.56 11.82 -7.06
N TYR A 228 -9.33 11.22 -6.15
CA TYR A 228 -10.77 11.05 -6.30
C TYR A 228 -11.56 12.02 -5.44
N LEU A 229 -12.63 12.58 -6.00
CA LEU A 229 -13.60 13.40 -5.30
C LEU A 229 -14.32 12.59 -4.22
N CYS A 230 -14.47 13.16 -3.03
CA CYS A 230 -15.29 12.62 -1.94
C CYS A 230 -16.66 13.31 -1.92
N LYS A 231 -17.70 12.62 -2.37
CA LYS A 231 -19.07 13.16 -2.38
C LYS A 231 -19.52 13.65 -1.01
N ARG A 232 -19.20 12.93 0.06
CA ARG A 232 -19.56 13.33 1.42
C ARG A 232 -18.93 14.68 1.81
N LYS A 233 -17.63 14.88 1.52
CA LYS A 233 -16.96 16.15 1.80
C LYS A 233 -17.56 17.26 0.95
N LEU A 234 -17.71 17.04 -0.36
CA LEU A 234 -18.23 18.03 -1.30
C LEU A 234 -19.64 18.51 -0.92
N TYR A 235 -20.56 17.59 -0.65
CA TYR A 235 -21.96 17.94 -0.36
C TYR A 235 -22.20 18.46 1.06
N ASN A 236 -21.22 18.35 1.96
CA ASN A 236 -21.27 18.92 3.30
C ASN A 236 -20.71 20.38 3.37
N ILE A 237 -20.15 20.90 2.28
CA ILE A 237 -19.67 22.29 2.27
C ILE A 237 -20.85 23.23 2.03
N ASP A 238 -21.03 24.21 2.92
CA ASP A 238 -22.01 25.29 2.72
C ASP A 238 -21.52 26.24 1.63
N VAL A 239 -22.24 26.25 0.53
CA VAL A 239 -21.95 27.12 -0.63
C VAL A 239 -22.87 28.35 -0.70
N THR A 240 -23.67 28.60 0.34
CA THR A 240 -24.55 29.76 0.43
C THR A 240 -23.71 31.04 0.56
N GLU A 241 -23.94 32.01 -0.32
CA GLU A 241 -23.26 33.31 -0.22
C GLU A 241 -23.87 34.11 0.91
N LYS A 242 -23.00 34.73 1.72
CA LYS A 242 -23.34 35.67 2.77
C LYS A 242 -22.83 37.06 2.42
N GLU A 243 -23.52 38.08 2.85
CA GLU A 243 -23.09 39.48 2.63
C GLU A 243 -21.71 39.77 3.27
N THR A 244 -21.34 39.01 4.29
CA THR A 244 -20.06 39.13 5.00
C THR A 244 -18.91 38.37 4.32
N ASP A 245 -19.16 37.61 3.23
CA ASP A 245 -18.13 36.84 2.55
C ASP A 245 -17.10 37.74 1.87
N THR A 246 -15.85 37.43 2.03
CA THR A 246 -14.76 38.07 1.26
C THR A 246 -14.79 37.62 -0.20
N GLU A 247 -14.13 38.37 -1.08
CA GLU A 247 -14.05 38.00 -2.51
C GLU A 247 -13.34 36.63 -2.72
N GLU A 248 -12.40 36.27 -1.85
CA GLU A 248 -11.75 34.98 -1.88
C GLU A 248 -12.74 33.85 -1.52
N GLU A 249 -13.56 34.06 -0.47
CA GLU A 249 -14.59 33.10 -0.06
C GLU A 249 -15.67 32.91 -1.12
N LYS A 250 -16.12 33.99 -1.76
CA LYS A 250 -17.06 33.91 -2.88
C LYS A 250 -16.48 33.14 -4.07
N THR A 251 -15.21 33.37 -4.38
CA THR A 251 -14.51 32.65 -5.45
C THR A 251 -14.42 31.16 -5.12
N GLU A 252 -14.04 30.81 -3.88
CA GLU A 252 -13.99 29.42 -3.42
C GLU A 252 -15.36 28.75 -3.51
N LYS A 253 -16.42 29.37 -2.99
CA LYS A 253 -17.79 28.86 -3.06
C LYS A 253 -18.24 28.62 -4.50
N ASN A 254 -17.86 29.49 -5.41
CA ASN A 254 -18.16 29.33 -6.84
C ASN A 254 -17.44 28.11 -7.44
N ILE A 255 -16.16 27.92 -7.10
CA ILE A 255 -15.41 26.71 -7.52
C ILE A 255 -16.08 25.45 -6.97
N ILE A 256 -16.51 25.44 -5.70
CA ILE A 256 -17.20 24.29 -5.11
C ILE A 256 -18.55 24.03 -5.82
N ARG A 257 -19.32 25.04 -6.18
CA ARG A 257 -20.55 24.89 -7.00
C ARG A 257 -20.24 24.25 -8.35
N ASN A 258 -19.18 24.67 -9.02
CA ASN A 258 -18.75 24.07 -10.28
C ASN A 258 -18.34 22.59 -10.10
N LEU A 259 -17.71 22.23 -8.98
CA LEU A 259 -17.40 20.84 -8.67
C LEU A 259 -18.65 20.00 -8.38
N ILE A 260 -19.68 20.58 -7.76
CA ILE A 260 -20.98 19.92 -7.56
C ILE A 260 -21.65 19.62 -8.91
N ASP A 261 -21.63 20.59 -9.84
CA ASP A 261 -22.16 20.39 -11.18
C ASP A 261 -21.35 19.35 -11.96
N TRP A 262 -20.02 19.44 -11.89
CA TRP A 262 -19.12 18.45 -12.50
C TRP A 262 -19.38 17.04 -11.98
N ASP A 263 -19.55 16.86 -10.65
CA ASP A 263 -19.88 15.55 -10.07
C ASP A 263 -21.21 14.99 -10.52
N LYS A 264 -22.23 15.85 -10.73
CA LYS A 264 -23.56 15.42 -11.12
C LYS A 264 -23.69 15.13 -12.61
N ASN A 265 -23.04 15.94 -13.45
CA ASN A 265 -23.39 16.02 -14.86
C ASN A 265 -22.24 15.68 -15.82
N VAL A 266 -20.98 15.72 -15.37
CA VAL A 266 -19.82 15.64 -16.27
C VAL A 266 -18.94 14.43 -16.01
N THR A 267 -18.47 14.26 -14.76
CA THR A 267 -17.50 13.21 -14.46
C THR A 267 -18.11 11.81 -14.47
N ARG A 268 -17.34 10.86 -14.95
CA ARG A 268 -17.68 9.41 -14.88
C ARG A 268 -16.95 8.71 -13.75
N THR A 269 -15.72 9.13 -13.45
CA THR A 269 -14.82 8.48 -12.49
C THR A 269 -14.59 9.28 -11.22
N GLY A 270 -14.85 10.60 -11.24
CA GLY A 270 -14.52 11.51 -10.14
C GLY A 270 -13.02 11.75 -9.95
N ASP A 271 -12.21 11.42 -10.96
CA ASP A 271 -10.77 11.65 -10.97
C ASP A 271 -10.47 13.12 -11.29
N ARG A 272 -9.62 13.76 -10.47
CA ARG A 272 -9.18 15.14 -10.66
C ARG A 272 -8.70 15.44 -12.09
N ASN A 273 -8.07 14.48 -12.74
CA ASN A 273 -7.56 14.65 -14.10
C ASN A 273 -8.65 14.75 -15.18
N GLU A 274 -9.93 14.44 -14.85
CA GLU A 274 -11.05 14.70 -15.74
C GLU A 274 -11.49 16.19 -15.73
N LEU A 275 -10.99 16.99 -14.77
CA LEU A 275 -11.27 18.42 -14.74
C LEU A 275 -10.61 19.11 -15.93
N LYS A 276 -11.39 19.90 -16.66
CA LYS A 276 -10.91 20.70 -17.82
C LYS A 276 -10.29 22.04 -17.41
N TYR A 277 -10.20 22.32 -16.12
CA TYR A 277 -9.65 23.55 -15.55
C TYR A 277 -8.79 23.22 -14.33
N GLU A 278 -7.82 24.06 -14.07
CA GLU A 278 -6.97 23.92 -12.91
C GLU A 278 -7.68 24.30 -11.62
N ILE A 279 -7.49 23.50 -10.59
CA ILE A 279 -7.98 23.76 -9.25
C ILE A 279 -6.79 23.75 -8.27
N SER A 280 -6.75 24.72 -7.37
CA SER A 280 -5.68 24.79 -6.36
C SER A 280 -5.69 23.56 -5.45
N ASN A 281 -4.52 23.16 -4.99
CA ASN A 281 -4.41 22.02 -4.07
C ASN A 281 -5.18 22.27 -2.77
N SER A 282 -5.21 23.52 -2.28
CA SER A 282 -5.94 23.89 -1.06
C SER A 282 -7.44 23.65 -1.16
N ILE A 283 -8.05 23.91 -2.33
CA ILE A 283 -9.47 23.65 -2.56
C ILE A 283 -9.71 22.15 -2.78
N TRP A 284 -8.82 21.48 -3.55
CA TRP A 284 -8.97 20.05 -3.80
C TRP A 284 -8.85 19.22 -2.50
N GLU A 285 -7.98 19.55 -1.57
CA GLU A 285 -7.84 18.92 -0.26
C GLU A 285 -9.13 18.98 0.58
N LYS A 286 -9.96 20.02 0.40
CA LYS A 286 -11.26 20.13 1.08
C LYS A 286 -12.28 19.11 0.58
N VAL A 287 -12.17 18.65 -0.66
CA VAL A 287 -13.18 17.79 -1.32
C VAL A 287 -12.66 16.41 -1.73
N ASN A 288 -11.37 16.16 -1.66
CA ASN A 288 -10.78 14.89 -2.04
C ASN A 288 -11.08 13.76 -1.04
N SER A 289 -10.88 12.53 -1.47
CA SER A 289 -11.01 11.35 -0.62
C SER A 289 -9.72 11.15 0.22
N GLU A 290 -9.88 11.01 1.52
CA GLU A 290 -8.79 10.72 2.48
C GLU A 290 -9.05 9.41 3.22
N VAL A 291 -7.98 8.71 3.61
CA VAL A 291 -8.09 7.42 4.32
C VAL A 291 -8.77 7.61 5.65
N ASP A 292 -8.25 8.54 6.45
CA ASP A 292 -8.64 8.72 7.84
C ASP A 292 -10.04 9.31 8.00
N MET A 293 -10.50 10.07 6.99
CA MET A 293 -11.80 10.72 7.01
C MET A 293 -12.89 9.90 6.30
N CYS A 294 -12.56 8.69 5.82
CA CYS A 294 -13.51 7.85 5.09
C CYS A 294 -14.32 6.95 6.03
N LYS A 295 -15.65 7.05 5.97
CA LYS A 295 -16.57 6.19 6.74
C LYS A 295 -16.76 4.78 6.13
N GLY A 296 -16.11 4.47 5.00
CA GLY A 296 -16.21 3.15 4.35
C GLY A 296 -17.65 2.81 4.00
N VAL A 297 -18.04 1.57 4.27
CA VAL A 297 -19.40 1.05 4.02
C VAL A 297 -20.52 1.79 4.78
N LYS A 298 -20.18 2.47 5.89
CA LYS A 298 -21.11 3.30 6.66
C LYS A 298 -21.36 4.69 6.03
N CYS A 299 -20.69 5.03 4.92
CA CYS A 299 -20.88 6.31 4.26
C CYS A 299 -22.22 6.34 3.48
N PRO A 300 -23.08 7.36 3.64
CA PRO A 300 -24.33 7.47 2.90
C PRO A 300 -24.14 7.53 1.37
N HIS A 301 -22.94 7.92 0.92
CA HIS A 301 -22.58 7.96 -0.50
C HIS A 301 -21.80 6.72 -0.97
N TYR A 302 -21.69 5.64 -0.18
CA TYR A 302 -20.86 4.48 -0.49
C TYR A 302 -21.14 3.87 -1.86
N SER A 303 -22.41 3.61 -2.18
CA SER A 303 -22.85 3.00 -3.46
C SER A 303 -22.51 3.86 -4.70
N LYS A 304 -22.39 5.17 -4.52
CA LYS A 304 -22.04 6.14 -5.57
C LYS A 304 -20.62 6.68 -5.44
N CYS A 305 -19.81 6.13 -4.53
CA CYS A 305 -18.46 6.60 -4.25
C CYS A 305 -17.52 6.30 -5.42
N HIS A 306 -16.89 7.34 -5.97
CA HIS A 306 -15.96 7.23 -7.09
C HIS A 306 -14.76 6.34 -6.75
N PHE A 307 -14.16 6.54 -5.57
CA PHE A 307 -13.02 5.74 -5.14
C PHE A 307 -13.35 4.25 -5.02
N PHE A 308 -14.48 3.88 -4.38
CA PHE A 308 -14.84 2.46 -4.23
C PHE A 308 -15.25 1.81 -5.55
N LYS A 309 -15.86 2.56 -6.48
CA LYS A 309 -16.09 2.08 -7.84
C LYS A 309 -14.80 1.78 -8.58
N ALA A 310 -13.82 2.71 -8.52
CA ALA A 310 -12.50 2.48 -9.13
C ALA A 310 -11.81 1.25 -8.52
N ARG A 311 -11.90 1.05 -7.20
CA ARG A 311 -11.31 -0.11 -6.52
C ARG A 311 -11.94 -1.45 -6.88
N LYS A 312 -13.24 -1.47 -7.15
CA LYS A 312 -13.90 -2.69 -7.62
C LYS A 312 -13.32 -3.17 -8.96
N ASN A 313 -13.11 -2.26 -9.90
CA ASN A 313 -12.57 -2.58 -11.22
C ASN A 313 -11.11 -3.07 -11.16
N VAL A 314 -10.35 -2.67 -10.13
CA VAL A 314 -8.95 -3.11 -9.93
C VAL A 314 -8.87 -4.62 -9.62
N ALA A 315 -9.86 -5.17 -8.93
CA ALA A 315 -9.84 -6.58 -8.55
C ALA A 315 -9.90 -7.51 -9.78
N ASP A 316 -10.65 -7.12 -10.81
CA ASP A 316 -10.92 -7.95 -12.01
C ASP A 316 -9.92 -7.69 -13.15
N ALA A 317 -8.97 -6.76 -12.99
CA ALA A 317 -8.03 -6.41 -14.05
C ALA A 317 -6.86 -7.39 -14.14
N THR A 318 -6.51 -7.78 -15.37
CA THR A 318 -5.29 -8.53 -15.69
C THR A 318 -4.06 -7.62 -15.63
N LEU A 319 -4.18 -6.38 -16.12
CA LEU A 319 -3.12 -5.39 -16.13
C LEU A 319 -3.47 -4.20 -15.22
N LEU A 320 -2.63 -3.94 -14.25
CA LEU A 320 -2.69 -2.76 -13.39
C LEU A 320 -1.58 -1.78 -13.75
N ILE A 321 -1.94 -0.53 -13.99
CA ILE A 321 -1.00 0.54 -14.27
C ILE A 321 -0.94 1.44 -13.04
N VAL A 322 0.22 1.52 -12.41
CA VAL A 322 0.45 2.28 -11.19
C VAL A 322 1.63 3.24 -11.39
N ASN A 323 1.80 4.22 -10.51
CA ASN A 323 3.10 4.90 -10.41
C ASN A 323 3.95 4.25 -9.31
N HIS A 324 5.27 4.54 -9.33
CA HIS A 324 6.20 4.00 -8.34
C HIS A 324 5.76 4.32 -6.90
N HIS A 325 5.23 5.53 -6.66
CA HIS A 325 4.73 5.91 -5.34
C HIS A 325 3.61 5.00 -4.84
N MET A 326 2.65 4.65 -5.70
CA MET A 326 1.53 3.76 -5.35
C MET A 326 2.04 2.34 -5.07
N PHE A 327 2.96 1.86 -5.88
CA PHE A 327 3.55 0.54 -5.71
C PHE A 327 4.32 0.42 -4.39
N PHE A 328 5.18 1.39 -4.08
CA PHE A 328 5.94 1.37 -2.83
C PHE A 328 5.09 1.67 -1.59
N ALA A 329 4.01 2.44 -1.72
CA ALA A 329 3.02 2.58 -0.64
C ALA A 329 2.36 1.24 -0.29
N ASP A 330 2.00 0.45 -1.30
CA ASP A 330 1.46 -0.90 -1.12
C ASP A 330 2.47 -1.83 -0.44
N LEU A 331 3.72 -1.84 -0.91
CA LEU A 331 4.79 -2.63 -0.31
C LEU A 331 5.09 -2.22 1.14
N ALA A 332 5.07 -0.93 1.45
CA ALA A 332 5.29 -0.45 2.82
C ALA A 332 4.22 -0.96 3.78
N ILE A 333 2.95 -0.97 3.37
CA ILE A 333 1.86 -1.51 4.18
C ILE A 333 2.00 -3.04 4.32
N ARG A 334 2.29 -3.76 3.24
CA ARG A 334 2.53 -5.23 3.30
C ARG A 334 3.68 -5.57 4.24
N ASN A 335 4.77 -4.81 4.19
CA ASN A 335 5.92 -5.00 5.08
C ASN A 335 5.57 -4.71 6.56
N GLN A 336 4.76 -3.68 6.84
CA GLN A 336 4.33 -3.37 8.21
C GLN A 336 3.38 -4.40 8.79
N THR A 337 2.51 -4.98 7.96
CA THR A 337 1.51 -5.96 8.38
C THR A 337 2.02 -7.39 8.37
N GLY A 338 3.10 -7.68 7.63
CA GLY A 338 3.60 -9.02 7.36
C GLY A 338 2.72 -9.83 6.39
N PHE A 339 1.63 -9.25 5.86
CA PHE A 339 0.69 -9.91 4.96
C PHE A 339 0.96 -9.56 3.51
N TYR A 340 1.74 -10.37 2.81
CA TYR A 340 2.07 -10.17 1.40
C TYR A 340 1.01 -10.72 0.44
N THR A 341 0.23 -11.70 0.87
CA THR A 341 -0.81 -12.37 0.07
C THR A 341 -2.19 -11.73 0.18
N ASN A 342 -2.39 -10.80 1.13
CA ASN A 342 -3.67 -10.13 1.32
C ASN A 342 -3.79 -8.88 0.45
N TYR A 343 -5.05 -8.50 0.15
CA TYR A 343 -5.36 -7.24 -0.49
C TYR A 343 -4.94 -6.07 0.42
N SER A 344 -4.01 -5.24 -0.05
CA SER A 344 -3.60 -4.02 0.61
C SER A 344 -4.12 -2.80 -0.16
N ILE A 345 -3.24 -1.95 -0.69
CA ILE A 345 -3.64 -0.91 -1.66
C ILE A 345 -3.90 -1.56 -3.02
N LEU A 346 -3.07 -2.52 -3.40
CA LEU A 346 -3.18 -3.29 -4.63
C LEU A 346 -3.68 -4.72 -4.32
N PRO A 347 -4.39 -5.39 -5.25
CA PRO A 347 -4.68 -6.80 -5.11
C PRO A 347 -3.40 -7.63 -5.18
N ASN A 348 -3.51 -8.95 -5.03
CA ASN A 348 -2.39 -9.84 -5.31
C ASN A 348 -1.98 -9.74 -6.77
N TYR A 349 -0.71 -9.81 -7.03
CA TYR A 349 -0.11 -9.72 -8.37
C TYR A 349 1.06 -10.70 -8.48
N ASP A 350 1.36 -11.07 -9.72
CA ASP A 350 2.33 -12.11 -10.03
C ASP A 350 3.59 -11.56 -10.70
N ILE A 351 3.40 -10.55 -11.56
CA ILE A 351 4.45 -9.96 -12.37
C ILE A 351 4.49 -8.46 -12.12
N VAL A 352 5.69 -7.92 -11.98
CA VAL A 352 5.91 -6.47 -11.88
C VAL A 352 6.91 -6.03 -12.94
N VAL A 353 6.50 -5.05 -13.73
CA VAL A 353 7.37 -4.34 -14.66
C VAL A 353 7.59 -2.93 -14.14
N PHE A 354 8.84 -2.54 -13.96
CA PHE A 354 9.22 -1.17 -13.62
C PHE A 354 9.71 -0.45 -14.87
N ASP A 355 8.94 0.51 -15.33
CA ASP A 355 9.34 1.41 -16.41
C ASP A 355 10.01 2.66 -15.82
N GLU A 356 11.11 3.15 -16.46
CA GLU A 356 11.96 4.22 -15.90
C GLU A 356 12.53 3.88 -14.50
N ALA A 357 13.07 2.67 -14.38
CA ALA A 357 13.50 2.06 -13.12
C ALA A 357 14.60 2.86 -12.37
N HIS A 358 15.28 3.79 -13.03
CA HIS A 358 16.28 4.67 -12.40
C HIS A 358 15.69 5.57 -11.28
N ASN A 359 14.37 5.75 -11.23
CA ASN A 359 13.69 6.52 -10.18
C ASN A 359 13.24 5.68 -8.97
N ILE A 360 13.43 4.36 -9.02
CA ILE A 360 12.92 3.43 -7.99
C ILE A 360 13.60 3.67 -6.64
N GLU A 361 14.92 3.87 -6.63
CA GLU A 361 15.67 3.99 -5.38
C GLU A 361 15.19 5.17 -4.54
N ASP A 362 15.04 6.34 -5.13
CA ASP A 362 14.58 7.53 -4.42
C ASP A 362 13.14 7.38 -3.94
N THR A 363 12.27 6.81 -4.78
CA THR A 363 10.88 6.57 -4.40
C THR A 363 10.78 5.56 -3.26
N ALA A 364 11.51 4.44 -3.33
CA ALA A 364 11.54 3.43 -2.29
C ALA A 364 12.06 4.02 -0.96
N ARG A 365 13.14 4.79 -1.01
CA ARG A 365 13.71 5.46 0.16
C ARG A 365 12.67 6.32 0.87
N ASN A 366 11.89 7.11 0.13
CA ASN A 366 10.86 7.97 0.70
C ASN A 366 9.78 7.19 1.46
N TYR A 367 9.38 6.00 0.95
CA TYR A 367 8.35 5.17 1.60
C TYR A 367 8.85 4.35 2.79
N PHE A 368 10.13 3.98 2.79
CA PHE A 368 10.74 3.25 3.90
C PHE A 368 11.46 4.17 4.90
N THR A 369 11.40 5.49 4.68
CA THR A 369 11.92 6.51 5.59
C THR A 369 10.77 7.11 6.40
N PHE A 370 10.95 7.20 7.72
CA PHE A 370 10.05 7.97 8.56
C PHE A 370 10.47 9.43 8.51
N GLU A 371 9.59 10.29 8.03
CA GLU A 371 9.81 11.73 7.93
C GLU A 371 8.84 12.49 8.82
N THR A 372 9.35 13.42 9.60
CA THR A 372 8.56 14.33 10.41
C THR A 372 9.12 15.75 10.34
N SER A 373 8.25 16.74 10.49
CA SER A 373 8.67 18.14 10.51
C SER A 373 7.90 18.94 11.56
N LYS A 374 8.52 20.01 12.06
CA LYS A 374 7.88 20.98 12.97
C LYS A 374 6.57 21.52 12.41
N ILE A 375 6.52 21.77 11.08
CA ILE A 375 5.33 22.30 10.40
C ILE A 375 4.22 21.26 10.37
N SER A 376 4.52 19.99 10.04
CA SER A 376 3.50 18.93 9.98
C SER A 376 2.94 18.62 11.36
N PHE A 377 3.79 18.60 12.38
CA PHE A 377 3.38 18.46 13.77
C PHE A 377 2.49 19.61 14.21
N GLY A 378 2.91 20.87 13.98
CA GLY A 378 2.13 22.06 14.32
C GLY A 378 0.77 22.11 13.62
N ARG A 379 0.71 21.68 12.34
CA ARG A 379 -0.56 21.59 11.58
C ARG A 379 -1.49 20.53 12.18
N LEU A 380 -0.97 19.35 12.54
CA LEU A 380 -1.77 18.32 13.19
C LEU A 380 -2.34 18.79 14.51
N MET A 381 -1.52 19.42 15.33
CA MET A 381 -1.96 19.98 16.62
C MET A 381 -3.02 21.06 16.42
N GLY A 382 -2.86 21.96 15.44
CA GLY A 382 -3.85 22.98 15.09
C GLY A 382 -5.18 22.41 14.59
N ASN A 383 -5.17 21.27 13.91
CA ASN A 383 -6.39 20.57 13.48
C ASN A 383 -7.14 19.96 14.68
N ILE A 384 -6.44 19.56 15.74
CA ILE A 384 -7.05 19.09 16.98
C ILE A 384 -7.55 20.27 17.80
N TYR A 385 -6.67 21.23 18.09
CA TYR A 385 -6.93 22.44 18.84
C TYR A 385 -6.05 23.60 18.35
N ASN A 386 -6.68 24.65 17.82
CA ASN A 386 -5.98 25.82 17.33
C ASN A 386 -5.93 26.92 18.41
N ARG A 387 -4.77 27.07 19.07
CA ARG A 387 -4.52 28.06 20.12
C ARG A 387 -4.78 29.52 19.72
N ARG A 388 -4.72 29.84 18.42
CA ARG A 388 -4.86 31.21 17.89
C ARG A 388 -6.31 31.61 17.61
N VAL A 389 -7.21 30.61 17.51
CA VAL A 389 -8.60 30.83 17.09
C VAL A 389 -9.52 30.01 17.99
N VAL A 390 -9.72 30.50 19.22
CA VAL A 390 -10.40 29.73 20.28
C VAL A 390 -11.94 29.75 20.15
N ASN A 391 -12.54 30.76 19.51
CA ASN A 391 -13.99 30.99 19.54
C ASN A 391 -14.70 30.87 18.20
N SER A 392 -14.15 30.12 17.25
CA SER A 392 -14.80 29.89 15.96
C SER A 392 -14.71 28.43 15.53
N SER A 393 -15.48 28.03 14.51
CA SER A 393 -15.39 26.71 13.87
C SER A 393 -13.97 26.35 13.39
N ASN A 394 -13.08 27.33 13.29
CA ASN A 394 -11.66 27.18 12.96
C ASN A 394 -10.77 26.86 14.18
N GLY A 395 -11.35 26.76 15.37
CA GLY A 395 -10.65 26.42 16.63
C GLY A 395 -10.15 24.98 16.76
N GLY A 396 -10.35 24.16 15.72
CA GLY A 396 -9.97 22.75 15.70
C GLY A 396 -11.12 21.79 15.97
N ALA A 397 -10.84 20.50 15.82
CA ALA A 397 -11.88 19.45 15.93
C ALA A 397 -12.55 19.39 17.30
N ILE A 398 -11.78 19.64 18.38
CA ILE A 398 -12.34 19.65 19.75
C ILE A 398 -13.35 20.79 19.94
N ILE A 399 -13.09 21.97 19.38
CA ILE A 399 -13.99 23.12 19.49
C ILE A 399 -15.27 22.88 18.68
N ARG A 400 -15.15 22.31 17.47
CA ARG A 400 -16.33 21.93 16.66
C ARG A 400 -17.21 20.91 17.37
N LEU A 401 -16.59 19.90 18.00
CA LEU A 401 -17.32 18.91 18.81
C LEU A 401 -18.03 19.59 19.99
N MET A 402 -17.36 20.50 20.70
CA MET A 402 -17.97 21.22 21.84
C MET A 402 -19.11 22.15 21.42
N THR A 403 -18.99 22.82 20.27
CA THR A 403 -20.09 23.63 19.72
C THR A 403 -21.34 22.78 19.48
N TYR A 404 -21.17 21.60 18.86
CA TYR A 404 -22.26 20.66 18.67
C TYR A 404 -22.86 20.16 20.00
N LEU A 405 -22.01 19.83 21.00
CA LEU A 405 -22.45 19.33 22.28
C LEU A 405 -23.22 20.40 23.10
N ASN A 406 -22.85 21.67 22.98
CA ASN A 406 -23.55 22.78 23.61
C ASN A 406 -25.00 22.94 23.14
N GLU A 407 -25.27 22.61 21.88
CA GLU A 407 -26.61 22.63 21.29
C GLU A 407 -27.44 21.39 21.66
N SER A 408 -26.80 20.31 22.09
CA SER A 408 -27.39 18.97 22.19
C SER A 408 -27.53 18.45 23.64
N LEU A 409 -26.76 18.98 24.58
CA LEU A 409 -26.72 18.53 25.99
C LEU A 409 -27.47 19.50 26.92
N SER A 410 -27.90 19.00 28.06
CA SER A 410 -28.34 19.86 29.16
C SER A 410 -27.17 20.67 29.75
N SER A 411 -27.45 21.78 30.41
CA SER A 411 -26.41 22.65 30.99
C SER A 411 -25.49 21.92 31.96
N GLU A 412 -26.02 21.01 32.77
CA GLU A 412 -25.23 20.21 33.74
C GLU A 412 -24.31 19.20 33.04
N GLU A 413 -24.81 18.52 31.98
CA GLU A 413 -24.03 17.58 31.20
C GLU A 413 -22.94 18.28 30.40
N TYR A 414 -23.27 19.45 29.83
CA TYR A 414 -22.29 20.26 29.09
C TYR A 414 -21.17 20.75 30.01
N GLU A 415 -21.46 21.28 31.18
CA GLU A 415 -20.47 21.76 32.15
C GLU A 415 -19.47 20.65 32.52
N LYS A 416 -19.97 19.43 32.75
CA LYS A 416 -19.12 18.26 33.02
C LYS A 416 -18.19 17.89 31.84
N VAL A 417 -18.66 17.99 30.61
CA VAL A 417 -17.85 17.73 29.42
C VAL A 417 -16.88 18.87 29.18
N ASP A 418 -17.27 20.11 29.47
CA ASP A 418 -16.44 21.31 29.33
C ASP A 418 -15.23 21.28 30.27
N GLU A 419 -15.40 20.85 31.52
CA GLU A 419 -14.28 20.62 32.44
C GLU A 419 -13.28 19.58 31.89
N LEU A 420 -13.76 18.48 31.33
CA LEU A 420 -12.90 17.45 30.74
C LEU A 420 -12.20 17.92 29.47
N LYS A 421 -12.84 18.78 28.69
CA LYS A 421 -12.23 19.46 27.54
C LYS A 421 -11.09 20.38 28.00
N GLU A 422 -11.28 21.17 29.04
CA GLU A 422 -10.21 22.05 29.55
C GLU A 422 -9.01 21.26 30.04
N ASP A 423 -9.23 20.15 30.78
CA ASP A 423 -8.17 19.21 31.16
C ASP A 423 -7.41 18.66 29.92
N ALA A 424 -8.14 18.25 28.88
CA ALA A 424 -7.54 17.71 27.65
C ALA A 424 -6.75 18.78 26.87
N ILE A 425 -7.28 20.02 26.81
CA ILE A 425 -6.60 21.17 26.17
C ILE A 425 -5.32 21.53 26.91
N ALA A 426 -5.33 21.50 28.24
CA ALA A 426 -4.14 21.78 29.05
C ALA A 426 -3.01 20.80 28.70
N GLU A 427 -3.29 19.50 28.65
CA GLU A 427 -2.30 18.48 28.30
C GLU A 427 -1.90 18.54 26.80
N LEU A 428 -2.83 18.86 25.89
CA LEU A 428 -2.51 19.13 24.48
C LEU A 428 -1.50 20.27 24.34
N ASN A 429 -1.64 21.30 25.14
CA ASN A 429 -0.72 22.43 25.13
C ASN A 429 0.67 22.03 25.63
N VAL A 430 0.76 21.29 26.74
CA VAL A 430 2.03 20.78 27.26
C VAL A 430 2.71 19.87 26.22
N PHE A 431 1.97 18.95 25.63
CA PHE A 431 2.48 18.03 24.61
C PHE A 431 2.98 18.79 23.36
N TYR A 432 2.23 19.80 22.91
CA TYR A 432 2.64 20.66 21.79
C TYR A 432 3.96 21.37 22.08
N ASP A 433 4.09 22.01 23.23
CA ASP A 433 5.29 22.77 23.59
C ASP A 433 6.51 21.85 23.68
N LYS A 434 6.38 20.67 24.31
CA LYS A 434 7.45 19.67 24.36
C LYS A 434 7.85 19.15 22.96
N GLY A 435 6.88 18.94 22.07
CA GLY A 435 7.14 18.54 20.69
C GLY A 435 7.90 19.63 19.90
N ILE A 436 7.53 20.90 20.06
CA ILE A 436 8.24 22.03 19.46
C ILE A 436 9.66 22.13 20.02
N ASP A 437 9.86 21.98 21.34
CA ASP A 437 11.16 21.99 21.99
C ASP A 437 12.12 20.93 21.41
N ILE A 438 11.62 19.71 21.10
CA ILE A 438 12.43 18.68 20.45
C ILE A 438 12.94 19.16 19.09
N PHE A 439 12.04 19.68 18.24
CA PHE A 439 12.44 20.16 16.92
C PHE A 439 13.44 21.32 17.01
N ASP A 440 13.22 22.29 17.91
CA ASP A 440 14.09 23.44 18.08
C ASP A 440 15.45 23.01 18.61
N LYS A 441 15.48 22.07 19.57
CA LYS A 441 16.75 21.54 20.11
C LYS A 441 17.53 20.74 19.06
N LEU A 442 16.85 19.92 18.27
CA LEU A 442 17.49 19.19 17.15
C LEU A 442 18.09 20.17 16.14
N ILE A 443 17.34 21.20 15.74
CA ILE A 443 17.85 22.23 14.84
C ILE A 443 19.07 22.92 15.45
N TYR A 444 18.99 23.36 16.70
CA TYR A 444 20.10 24.03 17.40
C TYR A 444 21.36 23.14 17.46
N LEU A 445 21.22 21.88 17.90
CA LEU A 445 22.36 20.98 18.10
C LEU A 445 23.08 20.59 16.80
N PHE A 446 22.35 20.58 15.69
CA PHE A 446 22.90 20.13 14.41
C PHE A 446 23.20 21.28 13.44
N SER A 447 22.75 22.52 13.73
CA SER A 447 23.06 23.71 12.91
C SER A 447 24.37 24.41 13.28
N GLU A 448 24.90 24.17 14.46
CA GLU A 448 26.09 24.91 14.98
C GLU A 448 27.40 24.74 14.16
N ASN A 449 27.44 23.82 13.17
CA ASN A 449 28.67 23.54 12.41
C ASN A 449 28.52 23.60 10.88
N ASN A 450 27.39 24.02 10.31
CA ASN A 450 27.25 24.02 8.86
C ASN A 450 26.32 25.13 8.34
N ASP A 451 26.83 25.92 7.42
CA ASP A 451 26.05 26.84 6.56
C ASP A 451 25.11 26.09 5.57
N ASN A 452 25.11 24.77 5.59
CA ASN A 452 24.28 23.93 4.71
C ASN A 452 22.89 23.71 5.29
N ARG A 453 21.87 23.93 4.47
CA ARG A 453 20.44 23.76 4.82
C ARG A 453 20.04 22.30 5.08
N GLU A 454 20.88 21.31 4.80
CA GLU A 454 20.63 19.88 5.00
C GLU A 454 21.81 19.25 5.74
N ILE A 455 21.53 18.62 6.89
CA ILE A 455 22.52 17.93 7.71
C ILE A 455 22.19 16.44 7.69
N LYS A 456 23.12 15.61 7.21
CA LYS A 456 23.02 14.14 7.22
C LYS A 456 23.86 13.57 8.35
N ILE A 457 23.20 12.89 9.29
CA ILE A 457 23.87 12.29 10.44
C ILE A 457 23.66 10.78 10.40
N LYS A 458 24.76 10.04 10.38
CA LYS A 458 24.70 8.59 10.57
C LYS A 458 24.60 8.29 12.06
N ILE A 459 23.46 7.69 12.45
CA ILE A 459 23.18 7.32 13.83
C ILE A 459 23.89 6.00 14.15
N ASP A 460 24.90 6.05 15.01
CA ASP A 460 25.54 4.89 15.62
C ASP A 460 25.15 4.85 17.10
N LYS A 461 24.41 3.83 17.52
CA LYS A 461 23.90 3.70 18.90
C LYS A 461 24.98 3.77 19.99
N GLN A 462 26.21 3.33 19.70
CA GLN A 462 27.30 3.39 20.67
C GLN A 462 27.89 4.80 20.78
N LYS A 463 28.13 5.47 19.65
CA LYS A 463 28.64 6.85 19.62
C LYS A 463 27.63 7.87 20.17
N MET A 464 26.34 7.62 19.99
CA MET A 464 25.31 8.52 20.48
C MET A 464 25.22 8.57 22.02
N ARG A 465 25.43 7.45 22.72
CA ARG A 465 25.43 7.42 24.19
C ARG A 465 26.54 8.26 24.82
N SER A 466 27.64 8.49 24.12
CA SER A 466 28.77 9.32 24.57
C SER A 466 28.63 10.80 24.22
N ASN A 467 27.74 11.17 23.31
CA ASN A 467 27.56 12.56 22.86
C ASN A 467 26.63 13.33 23.83
N LYS A 468 27.12 14.45 24.39
CA LYS A 468 26.36 15.31 25.33
C LYS A 468 25.09 15.86 24.70
N ALA A 469 25.19 16.36 23.47
CA ALA A 469 24.06 16.92 22.73
C ALA A 469 22.92 15.91 22.54
N PHE A 470 23.28 14.66 22.24
CA PHE A 470 22.28 13.61 22.08
C PHE A 470 21.62 13.20 23.40
N ARG A 471 22.34 13.24 24.52
CA ARG A 471 21.75 13.01 25.84
C ARG A 471 20.69 14.06 26.19
N GLU A 472 20.93 15.33 25.87
CA GLU A 472 19.94 16.40 26.06
C GLU A 472 18.67 16.16 25.23
N VAL A 473 18.81 15.74 23.96
CA VAL A 473 17.65 15.36 23.12
C VAL A 473 16.88 14.17 23.72
N MET A 474 17.59 13.16 24.23
CA MET A 474 16.95 12.00 24.86
C MET A 474 16.19 12.36 26.14
N GLU A 475 16.67 13.32 26.92
CA GLU A 475 16.00 13.82 28.11
C GLU A 475 14.69 14.57 27.75
N ILE A 476 14.74 15.46 26.75
CA ILE A 476 13.55 16.15 26.24
C ILE A 476 12.57 15.13 25.65
N ASN A 477 13.05 14.12 24.92
CA ASN A 477 12.21 13.06 24.38
C ASN A 477 11.53 12.23 25.50
N SER A 478 12.21 12.01 26.64
CA SER A 478 11.57 11.38 27.80
C SER A 478 10.41 12.20 28.35
N GLN A 479 10.60 13.51 28.49
CA GLN A 479 9.54 14.44 28.93
C GLN A 479 8.39 14.52 27.91
N PHE A 480 8.69 14.48 26.61
CA PHE A 480 7.68 14.43 25.55
C PHE A 480 6.85 13.15 25.65
N LYS A 481 7.49 12.00 25.87
CA LYS A 481 6.79 10.72 26.08
C LYS A 481 5.91 10.71 27.31
N GLU A 482 6.36 11.31 28.41
CA GLU A 482 5.55 11.47 29.62
C GLU A 482 4.33 12.35 29.37
N SER A 483 4.50 13.51 28.72
CA SER A 483 3.39 14.39 28.35
C SER A 483 2.38 13.71 27.43
N TYR A 484 2.83 12.84 26.53
CA TYR A 484 1.93 12.00 25.73
C TYR A 484 1.09 11.05 26.59
N GLY A 485 1.70 10.38 27.58
CA GLY A 485 0.99 9.50 28.50
C GLY A 485 -0.15 10.23 29.23
N ASN A 486 0.13 11.41 29.77
CA ASN A 486 -0.86 12.25 30.43
C ASN A 486 -1.98 12.67 29.47
N LEU A 487 -1.62 13.12 28.27
CA LEU A 487 -2.55 13.49 27.21
C LEU A 487 -3.51 12.34 26.86
N VAL A 488 -2.99 11.11 26.70
CA VAL A 488 -3.80 9.92 26.39
C VAL A 488 -4.86 9.68 27.46
N ILE A 489 -4.49 9.82 28.74
CA ILE A 489 -5.42 9.62 29.87
C ILE A 489 -6.55 10.65 29.78
N ARG A 490 -6.24 11.94 29.59
CA ARG A 490 -7.23 13.02 29.55
C ARG A 490 -8.14 12.93 28.32
N ILE A 491 -7.57 12.72 27.15
CA ILE A 491 -8.37 12.56 25.92
C ILE A 491 -9.28 11.34 25.99
N ASN A 492 -8.78 10.19 26.48
CA ASN A 492 -9.63 9.00 26.61
C ASN A 492 -10.79 9.23 27.62
N LYS A 493 -10.54 9.93 28.73
CA LYS A 493 -11.60 10.28 29.68
C LYS A 493 -12.65 11.17 29.02
N PHE A 494 -12.25 12.20 28.30
CA PHE A 494 -13.12 13.06 27.50
C PHE A 494 -13.94 12.28 26.48
N LEU A 495 -13.28 11.48 25.62
CA LEU A 495 -13.93 10.70 24.58
C LEU A 495 -14.92 9.68 25.13
N ASN A 496 -14.56 8.96 26.20
CA ASN A 496 -15.44 7.99 26.83
C ASN A 496 -16.70 8.67 27.43
N THR A 497 -16.55 9.81 28.01
CA THR A 497 -17.71 10.57 28.56
C THR A 497 -18.63 11.01 27.41
N VAL A 498 -18.09 11.62 26.37
CA VAL A 498 -18.89 12.05 25.21
C VAL A 498 -19.55 10.87 24.50
N SER A 499 -18.89 9.71 24.43
CA SER A 499 -19.43 8.51 23.78
C SER A 499 -20.67 7.95 24.48
N ASN A 500 -20.81 8.16 25.77
CA ASN A 500 -21.94 7.67 26.57
C ASN A 500 -23.26 8.44 26.33
N TYR A 501 -23.20 9.64 25.76
CA TYR A 501 -24.41 10.38 25.42
C TYR A 501 -24.98 9.88 24.09
N ASN A 502 -26.29 9.64 24.04
CA ASN A 502 -26.99 9.19 22.84
C ASN A 502 -27.50 10.41 22.05
N LEU A 503 -26.66 10.93 21.14
CA LEU A 503 -26.91 12.15 20.37
C LEU A 503 -26.99 11.82 18.88
N GLU A 504 -27.92 12.47 18.17
CA GLU A 504 -27.98 12.42 16.71
C GLU A 504 -26.74 13.14 16.13
N ASP A 505 -26.18 12.63 15.02
CA ASP A 505 -25.00 13.20 14.32
C ASP A 505 -23.67 13.34 15.09
N LYS A 506 -23.61 12.98 16.39
CA LYS A 506 -22.33 13.04 17.14
C LYS A 506 -21.22 12.24 16.48
N GLU A 507 -21.57 11.17 15.74
CA GLU A 507 -20.60 10.31 15.07
C GLU A 507 -19.70 11.06 14.06
N GLY A 508 -20.19 12.16 13.47
CA GLY A 508 -19.41 12.99 12.56
C GLY A 508 -18.26 13.72 13.24
N PHE A 509 -18.56 14.45 14.30
CA PHE A 509 -17.59 15.27 15.04
C PHE A 509 -16.67 14.41 15.92
N LEU A 510 -17.22 13.41 16.59
CA LEU A 510 -16.44 12.47 17.40
C LEU A 510 -15.47 11.66 16.54
N PHE A 511 -15.90 11.24 15.35
CA PHE A 511 -15.06 10.56 14.38
C PHE A 511 -13.91 11.45 13.90
N GLU A 512 -14.19 12.72 13.57
CA GLU A 512 -13.17 13.66 13.13
C GLU A 512 -12.09 13.86 14.21
N PHE A 513 -12.50 14.16 15.43
CA PHE A 513 -11.59 14.34 16.56
C PHE A 513 -10.77 13.08 16.85
N SER A 514 -11.41 11.91 16.89
CA SER A 514 -10.74 10.63 17.12
C SER A 514 -9.69 10.33 16.05
N ARG A 515 -9.93 10.69 14.79
CA ARG A 515 -8.98 10.46 13.69
C ARG A 515 -7.74 11.34 13.81
N TYR A 516 -7.88 12.60 14.15
CA TYR A 516 -6.72 13.45 14.42
C TYR A 516 -5.93 12.95 15.63
N TYR A 517 -6.62 12.47 16.67
CA TYR A 517 -5.99 11.87 17.82
C TYR A 517 -5.22 10.58 17.47
N GLU A 518 -5.76 9.71 16.62
CA GLU A 518 -5.03 8.53 16.14
C GLU A 518 -3.78 8.90 15.33
N ARG A 519 -3.83 9.95 14.50
CA ARG A 519 -2.64 10.49 13.82
C ARG A 519 -1.57 10.96 14.80
N LEU A 520 -1.97 11.53 15.94
CA LEU A 520 -1.04 11.98 16.95
C LEU A 520 -0.21 10.83 17.52
N LYS A 521 -0.78 9.62 17.65
CA LYS A 521 -0.07 8.43 18.12
C LYS A 521 1.15 8.06 17.24
N GLN A 522 1.18 8.47 16.00
CA GLN A 522 2.32 8.22 15.11
C GLN A 522 3.58 9.02 15.53
N TYR A 523 3.42 10.18 16.14
CA TYR A 523 4.54 10.97 16.65
C TYR A 523 5.14 10.44 17.95
N TYR A 524 4.42 9.55 18.64
CA TYR A 524 4.92 8.89 19.85
C TYR A 524 5.82 7.69 19.54
N LYS A 525 5.58 6.99 18.45
CA LYS A 525 6.36 5.81 18.02
C LYS A 525 7.74 6.21 17.53
#